data_ed7a69fc835c38dde9bd20344a49480d
#
_entry.id   ed7a69fc835c38dde9bd20344a49480d
#
_cell.length_a   1.000
_cell.length_b   1.000
_cell.length_c   1.000
_cell.angle_alpha   90.00
_cell.angle_beta   90.00
_cell.angle_gamma   90.00
#
_symmetry.space_group_name_H-M   'P 1'
#
loop_
_entity.id
_entity.type
_entity.pdbx_description
1 polymer ?
#
loop_
_entity_poly.entity_id
_entity_poly.type
_entity_poly.pdbx_seq_one_letter_code
_entity_poly.pdbx_strand_id
1 'polypeptide(L)'
;QVKAVRSYTLPWLRGAGPLTSGNNVEVQLRGEFSPVSINTVVRTILTPLAFLNIDAAVSLGTGWTAAGLNGLALNTMADPFEPIPLEGLVLGTSFGLTGQFDFGVLVPGDWTHVAVVYRAGLDYRLNTAAGEAVPWQWLADAGENFNGWTWNQTALLAYQTPALKLVDAFGVLLETNQNITQFHESPMNEGGWGSDFMEVFLGPIVVLKWGGSHSLNIQFQFATERDYTDESVGNEHFFYRRMDTANPTYWYFRRAAFSYTFVCSQ
;
A
#
# COMPACT_ATOMS: atom_id res chain seq x y z
N GLN A 1 -16.74 -0.95 5.67
CA GLN A 1 -16.55 -0.83 4.21
C GLN A 1 -17.05 -2.08 3.52
N VAL A 2 -17.84 -1.91 2.45
CA VAL A 2 -18.26 -2.98 1.55
C VAL A 2 -17.46 -2.84 0.26
N LYS A 3 -16.95 -3.98 -0.24
CA LYS A 3 -16.14 -4.02 -1.45
C LYS A 3 -16.70 -5.08 -2.41
N ALA A 4 -16.93 -4.69 -3.65
CA ALA A 4 -17.30 -5.58 -4.74
C ALA A 4 -16.22 -5.55 -5.81
N VAL A 5 -15.82 -6.73 -6.29
CA VAL A 5 -14.79 -6.86 -7.34
C VAL A 5 -15.32 -7.79 -8.41
N ARG A 6 -15.16 -7.42 -9.66
CA ARG A 6 -15.39 -8.28 -10.82
C ARG A 6 -14.18 -8.29 -11.72
N SER A 7 -13.70 -9.48 -12.05
CA SER A 7 -12.55 -9.70 -12.93
C SER A 7 -12.96 -10.33 -14.24
N TYR A 8 -12.28 -9.93 -15.31
CA TYR A 8 -12.39 -10.50 -16.64
C TYR A 8 -10.99 -10.84 -17.12
N THR A 9 -10.75 -12.13 -17.41
CA THR A 9 -9.44 -12.61 -17.87
C THR A 9 -9.48 -12.94 -19.34
N LEU A 10 -8.60 -12.34 -20.11
CA LEU A 10 -8.40 -12.58 -21.53
C LEU A 10 -7.11 -13.38 -21.74
N PRO A 11 -7.14 -14.51 -22.44
CA PRO A 11 -5.96 -15.33 -22.72
C PRO A 11 -5.11 -14.69 -23.81
N TRP A 12 -4.36 -13.66 -23.44
CA TRP A 12 -3.52 -12.92 -24.39
C TRP A 12 -2.03 -13.26 -24.18
N LEU A 13 -1.25 -13.21 -25.27
CA LEU A 13 0.18 -13.53 -25.28
C LEU A 13 0.52 -14.96 -24.84
N ARG A 14 -0.43 -15.90 -24.91
CA ARG A 14 -0.19 -17.31 -24.55
C ARG A 14 0.73 -17.98 -25.57
N GLY A 15 1.76 -18.65 -25.04
CA GLY A 15 2.66 -19.51 -25.78
C GLY A 15 2.58 -20.96 -25.32
N ALA A 16 3.31 -21.85 -25.98
CA ALA A 16 3.36 -23.27 -25.64
C ALA A 16 4.33 -23.59 -24.48
N GLY A 17 5.21 -22.66 -24.11
CA GLY A 17 6.24 -22.89 -23.09
C GLY A 17 5.74 -22.65 -21.67
N PRO A 18 6.42 -23.21 -20.65
CA PRO A 18 6.03 -23.08 -19.25
C PRO A 18 5.99 -21.62 -18.75
N LEU A 19 6.80 -20.75 -19.33
CA LEU A 19 6.86 -19.34 -18.97
C LEU A 19 5.74 -18.51 -19.59
N THR A 20 5.07 -19.02 -20.63
CA THR A 20 4.10 -18.24 -21.43
C THR A 20 2.72 -18.89 -21.52
N SER A 21 2.56 -20.15 -21.10
CA SER A 21 1.28 -20.87 -21.19
C SER A 21 0.18 -20.23 -20.32
N GLY A 22 0.54 -19.58 -19.23
CA GLY A 22 -0.35 -18.87 -18.32
C GLY A 22 -0.58 -17.38 -18.64
N ASN A 23 0.03 -16.87 -19.72
CA ASN A 23 -0.05 -15.44 -20.04
C ASN A 23 -1.49 -14.98 -20.26
N ASN A 24 -1.79 -13.81 -19.71
CA ASN A 24 -3.12 -13.24 -19.79
C ASN A 24 -3.12 -11.73 -19.57
N VAL A 25 -4.26 -11.11 -19.86
CA VAL A 25 -4.63 -9.78 -19.42
C VAL A 25 -5.87 -9.92 -18.54
N GLU A 26 -5.81 -9.42 -17.35
CA GLU A 26 -6.95 -9.35 -16.44
C GLU A 26 -7.39 -7.90 -16.27
N VAL A 27 -8.69 -7.65 -16.44
CA VAL A 27 -9.32 -6.34 -16.15
C VAL A 27 -10.20 -6.52 -14.93
N GLN A 28 -9.94 -5.73 -13.89
CA GLN A 28 -10.70 -5.73 -12.65
C GLN A 28 -11.50 -4.43 -12.52
N LEU A 29 -12.78 -4.56 -12.23
CA LEU A 29 -13.65 -3.47 -11.80
C LEU A 29 -13.90 -3.64 -10.31
N ARG A 30 -13.60 -2.60 -9.52
CA ARG A 30 -13.79 -2.61 -8.08
C ARG A 30 -14.60 -1.40 -7.65
N GLY A 31 -15.69 -1.65 -6.93
CA GLY A 31 -16.46 -0.64 -6.22
C GLY A 31 -16.26 -0.79 -4.71
N GLU A 32 -16.07 0.30 -4.04
CA GLU A 32 -15.92 0.36 -2.58
C GLU A 32 -16.91 1.38 -2.03
N PHE A 33 -17.63 1.01 -0.99
CA PHE A 33 -18.61 1.85 -0.32
C PHE A 33 -18.42 1.79 1.19
N SER A 34 -18.46 2.93 1.84
CA SER A 34 -18.52 3.09 3.29
C SER A 34 -19.61 4.11 3.66
N PRO A 35 -19.98 4.24 4.94
CA PRO A 35 -20.93 5.27 5.35
C PRO A 35 -20.51 6.70 5.00
N VAL A 36 -19.21 6.93 4.75
CA VAL A 36 -18.62 8.26 4.54
C VAL A 36 -17.88 8.41 3.21
N SER A 37 -17.89 7.38 2.35
CA SER A 37 -17.14 7.45 1.10
C SER A 37 -17.63 6.46 0.05
N ILE A 38 -17.36 6.78 -1.20
CA ILE A 38 -17.49 5.87 -2.35
C ILE A 38 -16.22 5.96 -3.19
N ASN A 39 -15.76 4.81 -3.69
CA ASN A 39 -14.58 4.74 -4.55
C ASN A 39 -14.80 3.68 -5.63
N THR A 40 -14.36 3.96 -6.86
CA THR A 40 -14.37 3.04 -7.99
C THR A 40 -12.97 2.94 -8.56
N VAL A 41 -12.53 1.71 -8.85
CA VAL A 41 -11.20 1.44 -9.42
C VAL A 41 -11.34 0.55 -10.62
N VAL A 42 -10.67 0.91 -11.70
CA VAL A 42 -10.43 0.05 -12.86
C VAL A 42 -8.96 -0.28 -12.86
N ARG A 43 -8.62 -1.58 -12.83
CA ARG A 43 -7.23 -2.06 -12.85
C ARG A 43 -7.05 -3.04 -13.99
N THR A 44 -5.95 -2.92 -14.72
CA THR A 44 -5.51 -3.88 -15.72
C THR A 44 -4.21 -4.52 -15.26
N ILE A 45 -4.13 -5.85 -15.32
CA ILE A 45 -2.95 -6.63 -14.99
C ILE A 45 -2.57 -7.41 -16.25
N LEU A 46 -1.35 -7.21 -16.72
CA LEU A 46 -0.74 -7.98 -17.80
C LEU A 46 0.27 -8.95 -17.21
N THR A 47 0.12 -10.23 -17.49
CA THR A 47 1.09 -11.29 -17.14
C THR A 47 1.81 -11.76 -18.43
N PRO A 48 2.91 -11.09 -18.84
CA PRO A 48 3.62 -11.43 -20.05
C PRO A 48 4.52 -12.66 -19.89
N LEU A 49 4.90 -12.99 -18.66
CA LEU A 49 5.67 -14.15 -18.26
C LEU A 49 5.16 -14.67 -16.91
N ALA A 50 5.29 -15.96 -16.65
CA ALA A 50 4.80 -16.59 -15.42
C ALA A 50 5.32 -15.95 -14.11
N PHE A 51 6.47 -15.28 -14.17
CA PHE A 51 7.11 -14.63 -13.02
C PHE A 51 6.99 -13.10 -13.04
N LEU A 52 6.29 -12.49 -14.01
CA LEU A 52 6.24 -11.05 -14.21
C LEU A 52 4.80 -10.56 -14.39
N ASN A 53 4.39 -9.58 -13.59
CA ASN A 53 3.15 -8.86 -13.74
C ASN A 53 3.41 -7.36 -13.91
N ILE A 54 2.69 -6.76 -14.84
CA ILE A 54 2.66 -5.31 -15.05
C ILE A 54 1.23 -4.87 -14.80
N ASP A 55 1.01 -3.90 -13.95
CA ASP A 55 -0.34 -3.42 -13.67
C ASP A 55 -0.45 -1.91 -13.80
N ALA A 56 -1.65 -1.47 -14.18
CA ALA A 56 -2.05 -0.07 -14.18
C ALA A 56 -3.47 0.04 -13.64
N ALA A 57 -3.74 1.08 -12.86
CA ALA A 57 -5.09 1.34 -12.38
C ALA A 57 -5.42 2.83 -12.40
N VAL A 58 -6.73 3.10 -12.50
CA VAL A 58 -7.30 4.44 -12.33
C VAL A 58 -8.42 4.33 -11.29
N SER A 59 -8.47 5.29 -10.36
CA SER A 59 -9.50 5.37 -9.34
C SER A 59 -10.18 6.73 -9.34
N LEU A 60 -11.47 6.71 -8.97
CA LEU A 60 -12.27 7.90 -8.74
C LEU A 60 -13.10 7.68 -7.48
N GLY A 61 -12.99 8.59 -6.54
CA GLY A 61 -13.72 8.52 -5.29
C GLY A 61 -14.12 9.89 -4.76
N THR A 62 -14.96 9.88 -3.75
CA THR A 62 -15.32 11.05 -2.95
C THR A 62 -15.69 10.62 -1.54
N GLY A 63 -15.62 11.56 -0.61
CA GLY A 63 -15.99 11.35 0.78
C GLY A 63 -16.84 12.50 1.31
N TRP A 64 -17.59 12.21 2.37
CA TRP A 64 -18.44 13.15 3.09
C TRP A 64 -18.37 12.90 4.59
N THR A 65 -18.92 13.81 5.36
CA THR A 65 -19.01 13.65 6.81
C THR A 65 -20.38 13.06 7.18
N ALA A 66 -20.36 11.99 7.97
CA ALA A 66 -21.57 11.39 8.53
C ALA A 66 -21.28 10.77 9.91
N ALA A 67 -22.18 10.98 10.87
CA ALA A 67 -22.11 10.42 12.22
C ALA A 67 -20.76 10.70 12.95
N GLY A 68 -20.17 11.87 12.74
CA GLY A 68 -18.89 12.26 13.36
C GLY A 68 -17.66 11.62 12.71
N LEU A 69 -17.82 10.95 11.55
CA LEU A 69 -16.73 10.38 10.77
C LEU A 69 -16.56 11.18 9.49
N ASN A 70 -15.32 11.45 9.11
CA ASN A 70 -14.95 12.12 7.88
C ASN A 70 -14.38 11.11 6.87
N GLY A 71 -14.97 11.06 5.68
CA GLY A 71 -14.42 10.28 4.57
C GLY A 71 -13.32 11.01 3.83
N LEU A 72 -13.34 12.34 3.87
CA LEU A 72 -12.36 13.24 3.31
C LEU A 72 -12.19 14.43 4.23
N ALA A 73 -10.96 14.79 4.61
CA ALA A 73 -10.69 15.88 5.55
C ALA A 73 -9.29 16.45 5.42
N LEU A 74 -9.08 17.65 5.97
CA LEU A 74 -7.77 18.24 6.21
C LEU A 74 -7.35 17.99 7.67
N ASN A 75 -6.07 17.74 7.89
CA ASN A 75 -5.50 17.69 9.24
C ASN A 75 -4.87 19.04 9.60
N THR A 76 -5.06 19.47 10.84
CA THR A 76 -4.48 20.71 11.37
C THR A 76 -3.67 20.43 12.63
N MET A 77 -2.72 21.31 12.95
CA MET A 77 -1.93 21.21 14.19
C MET A 77 -2.71 21.60 15.44
N ALA A 78 -3.68 22.50 15.30
CA ALA A 78 -4.44 23.01 16.45
C ALA A 78 -5.23 21.92 17.17
N ASP A 79 -5.73 20.97 16.40
CA ASP A 79 -6.29 19.73 16.92
C ASP A 79 -6.12 18.62 15.87
N PRO A 80 -5.05 17.79 15.95
CA PRO A 80 -4.83 16.73 15.00
C PRO A 80 -5.90 15.63 15.04
N PHE A 81 -6.75 15.62 16.07
CA PHE A 81 -7.86 14.67 16.23
C PHE A 81 -9.20 15.21 15.74
N GLU A 82 -9.28 16.49 15.39
CA GLU A 82 -10.47 17.11 14.80
C GLU A 82 -10.20 17.55 13.35
N PRO A 83 -10.13 16.63 12.41
CA PRO A 83 -9.89 16.96 11.02
C PRO A 83 -11.02 17.80 10.45
N ILE A 84 -10.67 18.85 9.72
CA ILE A 84 -11.65 19.74 9.06
C ILE A 84 -12.24 18.99 7.86
N PRO A 85 -13.58 18.84 7.77
CA PRO A 85 -14.21 18.23 6.61
C PRO A 85 -13.77 18.89 5.30
N LEU A 86 -13.44 18.08 4.31
CA LEU A 86 -13.04 18.51 2.99
C LEU A 86 -14.00 17.93 1.96
N GLU A 87 -14.42 18.71 1.00
CA GLU A 87 -15.20 18.27 -0.16
C GLU A 87 -14.28 18.03 -1.35
N GLY A 88 -14.78 17.36 -2.37
CA GLY A 88 -14.05 17.19 -3.62
C GLY A 88 -14.02 15.75 -4.12
N LEU A 89 -13.34 15.58 -5.26
CA LEU A 89 -13.09 14.27 -5.86
C LEU A 89 -11.64 13.86 -5.57
N VAL A 90 -11.46 12.58 -5.28
CA VAL A 90 -10.15 11.94 -5.20
C VAL A 90 -9.94 11.15 -6.48
N LEU A 91 -8.95 11.56 -7.26
CA LEU A 91 -8.48 10.88 -8.45
C LEU A 91 -7.18 10.17 -8.12
N GLY A 92 -7.02 8.94 -8.61
CA GLY A 92 -5.78 8.19 -8.46
C GLY A 92 -5.42 7.46 -9.74
N THR A 93 -4.12 7.39 -10.02
CA THR A 93 -3.55 6.48 -11.02
C THR A 93 -2.42 5.71 -10.38
N SER A 94 -2.25 4.45 -10.77
CA SER A 94 -1.13 3.64 -10.29
C SER A 94 -0.55 2.82 -11.41
N PHE A 95 0.76 2.61 -11.34
CA PHE A 95 1.53 1.71 -12.20
C PHE A 95 2.37 0.80 -11.32
N GLY A 96 2.46 -0.47 -11.68
CA GLY A 96 3.23 -1.44 -10.90
C GLY A 96 3.92 -2.47 -11.78
N LEU A 97 5.09 -2.88 -11.31
CA LEU A 97 5.85 -4.00 -11.86
C LEU A 97 6.12 -4.98 -10.72
N THR A 98 5.68 -6.23 -10.88
CA THR A 98 5.87 -7.27 -9.87
C THR A 98 6.62 -8.44 -10.48
N GLY A 99 7.80 -8.73 -9.95
CA GLY A 99 8.54 -9.97 -10.20
C GLY A 99 8.31 -10.96 -9.06
N GLN A 100 8.12 -12.24 -9.37
CA GLN A 100 7.99 -13.31 -8.38
C GLN A 100 8.73 -14.55 -8.83
N PHE A 101 9.43 -15.21 -7.91
CA PHE A 101 10.22 -16.38 -8.24
C PHE A 101 10.27 -17.36 -7.07
N ASP A 102 10.12 -18.66 -7.36
CA ASP A 102 10.34 -19.76 -6.44
C ASP A 102 11.61 -20.51 -6.85
N PHE A 103 12.63 -20.52 -5.99
CA PHE A 103 13.90 -21.19 -6.23
C PHE A 103 13.78 -22.72 -6.33
N GLY A 104 12.71 -23.31 -5.80
CA GLY A 104 12.40 -24.72 -5.98
C GLY A 104 12.23 -25.14 -7.45
N VAL A 105 11.96 -24.21 -8.34
CA VAL A 105 11.93 -24.45 -9.80
C VAL A 105 13.32 -24.75 -10.38
N LEU A 106 14.38 -24.14 -9.81
CA LEU A 106 15.76 -24.34 -10.26
C LEU A 106 16.44 -25.51 -9.57
N VAL A 107 16.16 -25.70 -8.28
CA VAL A 107 16.79 -26.72 -7.44
C VAL A 107 15.68 -27.57 -6.83
N PRO A 108 15.32 -28.71 -7.43
CA PRO A 108 14.28 -29.57 -6.88
C PRO A 108 14.64 -30.09 -5.48
N GLY A 109 13.67 -30.07 -4.58
CA GLY A 109 13.82 -30.58 -3.21
C GLY A 109 12.87 -29.90 -2.24
N ASP A 110 12.50 -30.60 -1.17
CA ASP A 110 11.51 -30.09 -0.19
C ASP A 110 11.98 -28.82 0.53
N TRP A 111 13.31 -28.61 0.61
CA TRP A 111 13.91 -27.49 1.33
C TRP A 111 14.35 -26.33 0.45
N THR A 112 14.01 -26.32 -0.81
CA THR A 112 14.43 -25.30 -1.78
C THR A 112 13.36 -24.30 -2.14
N HIS A 113 12.13 -24.44 -1.58
CA HIS A 113 11.03 -23.54 -1.84
C HIS A 113 11.19 -22.20 -1.11
N VAL A 114 12.14 -21.42 -1.59
CA VAL A 114 12.34 -20.02 -1.19
C VAL A 114 11.67 -19.15 -2.24
N ALA A 115 10.63 -18.45 -1.86
CA ALA A 115 9.91 -17.54 -2.73
C ALA A 115 10.38 -16.11 -2.51
N VAL A 116 10.64 -15.40 -3.60
CA VAL A 116 10.94 -13.98 -3.64
C VAL A 116 9.86 -13.28 -4.44
N VAL A 117 9.28 -12.24 -3.87
CA VAL A 117 8.38 -11.32 -4.59
C VAL A 117 8.94 -9.92 -4.44
N TYR A 118 9.06 -9.20 -5.54
CA TYR A 118 9.42 -7.79 -5.53
C TYR A 118 8.45 -7.00 -6.39
N ARG A 119 7.88 -5.96 -5.84
CA ARG A 119 7.02 -4.99 -6.53
C ARG A 119 7.62 -3.59 -6.43
N ALA A 120 7.68 -2.90 -7.55
CA ALA A 120 7.89 -1.46 -7.62
C ALA A 120 6.61 -0.81 -8.15
N GLY A 121 6.20 0.28 -7.54
CA GLY A 121 4.98 1.00 -7.89
C GLY A 121 5.18 2.50 -7.93
N LEU A 122 4.42 3.16 -8.79
CA LEU A 122 4.33 4.60 -8.92
C LEU A 122 2.85 4.97 -8.87
N ASP A 123 2.46 5.75 -7.86
CA ASP A 123 1.09 6.18 -7.65
C ASP A 123 1.00 7.70 -7.78
N TYR A 124 0.00 8.20 -8.47
CA TYR A 124 -0.40 9.60 -8.46
C TYR A 124 -1.73 9.74 -7.77
N ARG A 125 -1.85 10.73 -6.90
CA ARG A 125 -3.09 11.01 -6.19
C ARG A 125 -3.38 12.50 -6.23
N LEU A 126 -4.64 12.85 -6.44
CA LEU A 126 -5.13 14.22 -6.51
C LEU A 126 -6.47 14.32 -5.77
N ASN A 127 -6.56 15.26 -4.84
CA ASN A 127 -7.82 15.77 -4.33
C ASN A 127 -8.10 17.14 -4.97
N THR A 128 -9.25 17.27 -5.62
CA THR A 128 -9.60 18.48 -6.37
C THR A 128 -9.83 19.72 -5.51
N ALA A 129 -10.03 19.58 -4.20
CA ALA A 129 -10.24 20.68 -3.27
C ALA A 129 -9.01 21.00 -2.41
N ALA A 130 -8.00 20.11 -2.39
CA ALA A 130 -6.75 20.37 -1.68
C ALA A 130 -5.78 21.18 -2.55
N GLY A 131 -5.16 22.19 -1.95
CA GLY A 131 -4.10 22.97 -2.58
C GLY A 131 -2.78 22.19 -2.69
N GLU A 132 -1.78 22.82 -3.30
CA GLU A 132 -0.42 22.30 -3.34
C GLU A 132 0.14 22.20 -1.91
N ALA A 133 0.86 21.11 -1.61
CA ALA A 133 1.44 20.84 -0.30
C ALA A 133 0.46 20.85 0.90
N VAL A 134 -0.83 20.81 0.65
CA VAL A 134 -1.83 20.70 1.72
C VAL A 134 -2.08 19.23 2.01
N PRO A 135 -1.81 18.75 3.25
CA PRO A 135 -2.06 17.37 3.64
C PRO A 135 -3.56 17.11 3.81
N TRP A 136 -4.02 15.96 3.34
CA TRP A 136 -5.43 15.59 3.45
C TRP A 136 -5.61 14.13 3.82
N GLN A 137 -6.72 13.82 4.49
CA GLN A 137 -7.10 12.49 4.94
C GLN A 137 -8.05 11.84 3.92
N TRP A 138 -7.86 10.56 3.65
CA TRP A 138 -8.73 9.74 2.82
C TRP A 138 -9.11 8.44 3.52
N LEU A 139 -10.41 8.16 3.62
CA LEU A 139 -10.93 6.90 4.21
C LEU A 139 -10.44 6.64 5.65
N ALA A 140 -10.29 7.69 6.46
CA ALA A 140 -9.78 7.62 7.83
C ALA A 140 -8.34 7.05 7.94
N ASP A 141 -7.50 7.31 6.94
CA ASP A 141 -6.06 7.10 7.04
C ASP A 141 -5.38 8.16 7.95
N ALA A 142 -4.05 8.13 8.03
CA ALA A 142 -3.29 9.04 8.90
C ALA A 142 -3.33 10.52 8.46
N GLY A 143 -3.89 10.83 7.27
CA GLY A 143 -3.99 12.20 6.79
C GLY A 143 -2.71 12.75 6.15
N GLU A 144 -1.85 11.89 5.70
CA GLU A 144 -0.55 12.21 5.07
C GLU A 144 -0.60 12.13 3.54
N ASN A 145 -1.81 12.29 2.96
CA ASN A 145 -1.91 12.35 1.51
C ASN A 145 -1.64 13.76 1.01
N PHE A 146 -0.96 13.86 -0.12
CA PHE A 146 -0.70 15.08 -0.87
C PHE A 146 -1.09 14.88 -2.33
N ASN A 147 -1.39 15.98 -3.00
CA ASN A 147 -1.54 15.95 -4.45
C ASN A 147 -0.16 15.73 -5.08
N GLY A 148 0.03 14.59 -5.75
CA GLY A 148 1.30 14.29 -6.37
C GLY A 148 1.62 12.82 -6.54
N TRP A 149 2.89 12.57 -6.80
CA TRP A 149 3.46 11.24 -7.06
C TRP A 149 4.07 10.63 -5.81
N THR A 150 3.83 9.34 -5.64
CA THR A 150 4.42 8.51 -4.59
C THR A 150 5.09 7.29 -5.23
N TRP A 151 6.31 7.01 -4.80
CA TRP A 151 7.05 5.79 -5.13
C TRP A 151 6.88 4.79 -3.99
N ASN A 152 6.50 3.55 -4.32
CA ASN A 152 6.37 2.48 -3.34
C ASN A 152 7.08 1.21 -3.81
N GLN A 153 7.56 0.44 -2.85
CA GLN A 153 8.19 -0.85 -3.11
C GLN A 153 7.69 -1.86 -2.08
N THR A 154 7.60 -3.11 -2.50
CA THR A 154 7.32 -4.24 -1.62
C THR A 154 8.28 -5.37 -1.97
N ALA A 155 8.98 -5.90 -0.98
CA ALA A 155 9.82 -7.08 -1.14
C ALA A 155 9.43 -8.12 -0.09
N LEU A 156 9.15 -9.33 -0.54
CA LEU A 156 8.88 -10.48 0.30
C LEU A 156 9.94 -11.54 0.02
N LEU A 157 10.60 -11.99 1.07
CA LEU A 157 11.39 -13.21 1.08
C LEU A 157 10.68 -14.21 2.00
N ALA A 158 10.21 -15.31 1.46
CA ALA A 158 9.46 -16.32 2.21
C ALA A 158 10.01 -17.72 1.94
N TYR A 159 9.91 -18.57 2.95
CA TYR A 159 10.25 -19.98 2.87
C TYR A 159 8.98 -20.80 3.11
N GLN A 160 8.63 -21.70 2.18
CA GLN A 160 7.55 -22.66 2.34
C GLN A 160 8.06 -23.88 3.10
N THR A 161 7.39 -24.24 4.19
CA THR A 161 7.88 -25.31 5.07
C THR A 161 7.29 -26.66 4.67
N PRO A 162 8.09 -27.63 4.22
CA PRO A 162 7.57 -28.92 3.80
C PRO A 162 7.19 -29.83 4.99
N ALA A 163 7.83 -29.61 6.15
CA ALA A 163 7.75 -30.53 7.28
C ALA A 163 6.77 -30.10 8.37
N LEU A 164 6.30 -28.87 8.40
CA LEU A 164 5.44 -28.35 9.46
C LEU A 164 3.97 -28.40 9.03
N LYS A 165 3.18 -29.23 9.70
CA LYS A 165 1.76 -29.42 9.32
C LYS A 165 0.89 -28.17 9.44
N LEU A 166 1.25 -27.24 10.30
CA LEU A 166 0.48 -26.05 10.59
C LEU A 166 1.09 -24.79 9.93
N VAL A 167 2.43 -24.68 9.94
CA VAL A 167 3.13 -23.53 9.36
C VAL A 167 3.38 -23.82 7.88
N ASP A 168 2.65 -23.16 7.00
CA ASP A 168 2.78 -23.30 5.54
C ASP A 168 3.99 -22.51 5.01
N ALA A 169 4.16 -21.31 5.51
CA ALA A 169 5.29 -20.47 5.14
C ALA A 169 5.63 -19.46 6.26
N PHE A 170 6.86 -19.01 6.26
CA PHE A 170 7.28 -17.84 7.03
C PHE A 170 8.26 -17.01 6.21
N GLY A 171 8.37 -15.73 6.53
CA GLY A 171 9.24 -14.84 5.78
C GLY A 171 9.37 -13.46 6.40
N VAL A 172 9.97 -12.56 5.62
CA VAL A 172 10.13 -11.15 5.96
C VAL A 172 9.53 -10.32 4.84
N LEU A 173 8.70 -9.36 5.21
CA LEU A 173 8.10 -8.38 4.32
C LEU A 173 8.76 -7.02 4.57
N LEU A 174 9.27 -6.41 3.50
CA LEU A 174 9.75 -5.04 3.46
C LEU A 174 8.82 -4.24 2.55
N GLU A 175 8.34 -3.12 3.04
CA GLU A 175 7.57 -2.16 2.25
C GLU A 175 8.21 -0.78 2.40
N THR A 176 8.21 0.02 1.34
CA THR A 176 8.66 1.42 1.39
C THR A 176 7.63 2.31 0.72
N ASN A 177 7.51 3.52 1.21
CA ASN A 177 6.65 4.55 0.65
C ASN A 177 7.38 5.89 0.70
N GLN A 178 7.39 6.62 -0.42
CA GLN A 178 8.07 7.90 -0.52
C GLN A 178 7.28 8.84 -1.43
N ASN A 179 6.98 10.02 -0.94
CA ASN A 179 6.49 11.09 -1.80
C ASN A 179 7.67 11.64 -2.63
N ILE A 180 7.52 11.66 -3.95
CA ILE A 180 8.53 12.15 -4.89
C ILE A 180 8.12 13.46 -5.58
N THR A 181 7.00 14.04 -5.17
CA THR A 181 6.56 15.35 -5.67
C THR A 181 7.38 16.45 -5.02
N GLN A 182 7.90 17.36 -5.85
CA GLN A 182 8.52 18.57 -5.37
C GLN A 182 7.47 19.67 -5.21
N PHE A 183 7.39 20.23 -4.01
CA PHE A 183 6.52 21.36 -3.72
C PHE A 183 7.28 22.66 -3.87
N HIS A 184 6.79 23.58 -4.71
CA HIS A 184 7.51 24.82 -5.05
C HIS A 184 7.41 25.90 -3.95
N GLU A 185 6.31 25.93 -3.21
CA GLU A 185 6.03 26.94 -2.18
C GLU A 185 5.55 26.27 -0.90
N SER A 186 6.44 25.65 -0.15
CA SER A 186 6.04 25.01 1.08
C SER A 186 7.07 25.22 2.17
N PRO A 187 6.63 25.54 3.40
CA PRO A 187 7.48 25.50 4.60
C PRO A 187 8.13 24.12 4.80
N MET A 188 7.59 23.07 4.19
CA MET A 188 8.14 21.72 4.17
C MET A 188 9.53 21.67 3.53
N ASN A 189 9.84 22.56 2.56
CA ASN A 189 11.14 22.67 1.93
C ASN A 189 12.19 23.39 2.82
N GLU A 190 11.76 24.03 3.90
CA GLU A 190 12.63 24.76 4.84
C GLU A 190 13.02 23.93 6.08
N GLY A 191 13.17 22.61 5.90
CA GLY A 191 13.49 21.68 6.97
C GLY A 191 12.28 21.30 7.84
N GLY A 192 11.08 21.48 7.28
CA GLY A 192 9.83 21.04 7.85
C GLY A 192 9.61 19.54 7.75
N TRP A 193 8.42 19.12 7.47
CA TRP A 193 7.99 17.71 7.49
C TRP A 193 8.79 16.77 6.57
N GLY A 194 9.42 17.27 5.55
CA GLY A 194 10.21 16.45 4.62
C GLY A 194 9.34 15.49 3.82
N SER A 195 8.62 16.04 2.87
CA SER A 195 7.80 15.28 1.92
C SER A 195 8.54 14.18 1.17
N ASP A 196 9.87 14.27 1.12
CA ASP A 196 10.77 13.31 0.48
C ASP A 196 11.19 12.14 1.39
N PHE A 197 10.73 12.11 2.64
CA PHE A 197 11.06 11.03 3.57
C PHE A 197 10.57 9.67 3.06
N MET A 198 11.47 8.71 3.03
CA MET A 198 11.12 7.33 2.73
C MET A 198 10.70 6.61 4.01
N GLU A 199 9.41 6.33 4.14
CA GLU A 199 8.93 5.41 5.17
C GLU A 199 9.34 3.99 4.82
N VAL A 200 9.83 3.28 5.82
CA VAL A 200 10.22 1.86 5.71
C VAL A 200 9.40 1.05 6.70
N PHE A 201 8.74 0.02 6.20
CA PHE A 201 8.00 -0.95 6.99
C PHE A 201 8.68 -2.30 6.86
N LEU A 202 9.04 -2.92 7.96
CA LEU A 202 9.74 -4.20 7.97
C LEU A 202 9.14 -5.12 9.04
N GLY A 203 8.98 -6.39 8.72
CA GLY A 203 8.58 -7.34 9.74
C GLY A 203 8.37 -8.77 9.26
N PRO A 204 8.33 -9.71 10.22
CA PRO A 204 8.06 -11.11 9.91
C PRO A 204 6.61 -11.33 9.50
N ILE A 205 6.42 -12.29 8.59
CA ILE A 205 5.12 -12.83 8.19
C ILE A 205 5.12 -14.34 8.40
N VAL A 206 4.02 -14.87 8.89
CA VAL A 206 3.80 -16.32 9.07
C VAL A 206 2.46 -16.68 8.46
N VAL A 207 2.44 -17.73 7.67
CA VAL A 207 1.22 -18.31 7.09
C VAL A 207 0.94 -19.65 7.74
N LEU A 208 -0.19 -19.74 8.41
CA LEU A 208 -0.67 -20.98 8.99
C LEU A 208 -1.79 -21.53 8.10
N LYS A 209 -1.78 -22.85 7.84
CA LYS A 209 -2.85 -23.56 7.13
C LYS A 209 -3.26 -24.81 7.89
N TRP A 210 -4.56 -25.12 7.90
CA TRP A 210 -5.10 -26.33 8.49
C TRP A 210 -6.41 -26.75 7.81
N GLY A 211 -6.72 -28.06 7.84
CA GLY A 211 -7.96 -28.61 7.31
C GLY A 211 -8.17 -28.39 5.82
N GLY A 212 -7.15 -27.99 5.06
CA GLY A 212 -7.22 -27.77 3.61
C GLY A 212 -7.99 -26.53 3.15
N SER A 213 -8.82 -25.93 4.02
CA SER A 213 -9.71 -24.79 3.69
C SER A 213 -9.39 -23.53 4.49
N HIS A 214 -8.61 -23.63 5.53
CA HIS A 214 -8.35 -22.53 6.46
C HIS A 214 -6.93 -22.01 6.31
N SER A 215 -6.79 -20.70 6.26
CA SER A 215 -5.50 -20.00 6.25
C SER A 215 -5.55 -18.80 7.19
N LEU A 216 -4.49 -18.61 7.98
CA LEU A 216 -4.29 -17.45 8.83
C LEU A 216 -2.92 -16.84 8.51
N ASN A 217 -2.92 -15.60 8.04
CA ASN A 217 -1.71 -14.81 7.88
C ASN A 217 -1.51 -13.92 9.11
N ILE A 218 -0.32 -13.96 9.68
CA ILE A 218 0.09 -13.16 10.84
C ILE A 218 1.28 -12.32 10.38
N GLN A 219 1.18 -11.01 10.54
CA GLN A 219 2.24 -10.06 10.22
C GLN A 219 2.51 -9.16 11.42
N PHE A 220 3.77 -9.03 11.79
CA PHE A 220 4.23 -7.97 12.70
C PHE A 220 4.95 -6.93 11.87
N GLN A 221 4.68 -5.65 12.12
CA GLN A 221 5.23 -4.57 11.31
C GLN A 221 5.87 -3.52 12.22
N PHE A 222 7.15 -3.29 11.98
CA PHE A 222 7.91 -2.15 12.49
C PHE A 222 8.00 -1.11 11.39
N ALA A 223 8.02 0.15 11.75
CA ALA A 223 8.10 1.25 10.79
C ALA A 223 9.11 2.29 11.22
N THR A 224 9.64 3.01 10.25
CA THR A 224 10.36 4.26 10.48
C THR A 224 9.40 5.41 10.50
N GLU A 225 9.67 6.41 11.33
CA GLU A 225 8.98 7.69 11.35
C GLU A 225 10.03 8.79 11.48
N ARG A 226 9.73 9.95 10.92
CA ARG A 226 10.59 11.12 11.05
C ARG A 226 10.40 11.72 12.44
N ASP A 227 11.49 12.07 13.09
CA ASP A 227 11.45 12.78 14.36
C ASP A 227 11.43 14.30 14.17
N TYR A 228 10.67 14.99 15.01
CA TYR A 228 10.43 16.42 14.92
C TYR A 228 10.73 17.10 16.25
N THR A 229 11.25 18.32 16.15
CA THR A 229 11.35 19.23 17.31
C THR A 229 9.95 19.78 17.65
N ASP A 230 9.84 20.43 18.82
CA ASP A 230 8.62 21.14 19.22
C ASP A 230 8.41 22.46 18.42
N GLU A 231 9.38 22.86 17.61
CA GLU A 231 9.29 24.05 16.78
C GLU A 231 8.46 23.79 15.53
N SER A 232 7.48 24.65 15.25
CA SER A 232 6.76 24.62 13.99
C SER A 232 7.33 25.64 13.00
N VAL A 233 7.27 25.33 11.72
CA VAL A 233 7.70 26.25 10.66
C VAL A 233 6.47 26.98 10.13
N GLY A 234 6.14 28.11 10.75
CA GLY A 234 5.26 29.14 10.20
C GLY A 234 3.79 28.84 10.01
N ASN A 235 3.25 27.68 10.43
CA ASN A 235 1.86 27.32 10.21
C ASN A 235 1.30 26.39 11.31
N GLU A 236 -0.03 26.30 11.38
CA GLU A 236 -0.78 25.48 12.33
C GLU A 236 -0.88 23.99 11.96
N HIS A 237 -0.40 23.58 10.78
CA HIS A 237 -0.38 22.18 10.38
C HIS A 237 0.75 21.42 11.07
N PHE A 238 0.43 20.29 11.68
CA PHE A 238 1.43 19.49 12.39
C PHE A 238 2.56 18.95 11.44
N PHE A 239 2.32 18.85 10.15
CA PHE A 239 3.32 18.52 9.14
C PHE A 239 4.35 19.64 8.92
N TYR A 240 4.14 20.84 9.44
CA TYR A 240 5.11 21.95 9.36
C TYR A 240 6.04 22.00 10.56
N ARG A 241 6.12 20.92 11.32
CA ARG A 241 7.12 20.78 12.36
C ARG A 241 8.52 20.76 11.75
N ARG A 242 9.44 21.33 12.50
CA ARG A 242 10.86 21.28 12.13
C ARG A 242 11.43 19.90 12.44
N MET A 243 12.08 19.27 11.45
CA MET A 243 12.72 17.97 11.62
C MET A 243 13.85 18.07 12.69
N ASP A 244 13.95 17.07 13.57
CA ASP A 244 15.12 16.92 14.43
C ASP A 244 16.31 16.44 13.58
N THR A 245 17.27 17.36 13.35
CA THR A 245 18.46 17.04 12.56
C THR A 245 19.48 16.18 13.31
N ALA A 246 19.39 16.10 14.64
CA ALA A 246 20.26 15.26 15.45
C ALA A 246 19.80 13.78 15.44
N ASN A 247 18.48 13.57 15.45
CA ASN A 247 17.86 12.24 15.42
C ASN A 247 16.73 12.23 14.37
N PRO A 248 17.04 12.21 13.08
CA PRO A 248 16.05 12.50 12.05
C PRO A 248 15.03 11.38 11.85
N THR A 249 15.24 10.20 12.43
CA THR A 249 14.41 9.01 12.20
C THR A 249 14.48 8.08 13.37
N TYR A 250 13.35 7.50 13.76
CA TYR A 250 13.29 6.42 14.74
C TYR A 250 12.46 5.25 14.25
N TRP A 251 12.66 4.06 14.85
CA TRP A 251 11.88 2.86 14.61
C TRP A 251 10.85 2.68 15.71
N TYR A 252 9.64 2.28 15.33
CA TYR A 252 8.60 1.92 16.29
C TYR A 252 7.84 0.67 15.86
N PHE A 253 7.17 0.02 16.81
CA PHE A 253 6.25 -1.07 16.50
C PHE A 253 4.93 -0.47 16.02
N ARG A 254 4.59 -0.68 14.75
CA ARG A 254 3.40 -0.11 14.14
C ARG A 254 2.15 -0.92 14.45
N ARG A 255 2.19 -2.24 14.16
CA ARG A 255 1.01 -3.09 14.31
C ARG A 255 1.33 -4.58 14.24
N ALA A 256 0.37 -5.39 14.77
CA ALA A 256 0.19 -6.78 14.39
C ALA A 256 -1.09 -6.88 13.53
N ALA A 257 -0.98 -7.52 12.37
CA ALA A 257 -2.10 -7.73 11.47
C ALA A 257 -2.40 -9.23 11.35
N PHE A 258 -3.69 -9.56 11.34
CA PHE A 258 -4.19 -10.92 11.21
C PHE A 258 -5.20 -10.96 10.06
N SER A 259 -5.01 -11.88 9.13
CA SER A 259 -5.94 -12.10 8.03
C SER A 259 -6.32 -13.57 7.97
N TYR A 260 -7.56 -13.87 8.25
CA TYR A 260 -8.11 -15.22 8.17
C TYR A 260 -8.90 -15.40 6.88
N THR A 261 -8.63 -16.51 6.20
CA THR A 261 -9.33 -16.90 4.98
C THR A 261 -9.91 -18.30 5.15
N PHE A 262 -11.17 -18.45 4.79
CA PHE A 262 -11.84 -19.74 4.68
C PHE A 262 -12.34 -19.93 3.25
N VAL A 263 -11.96 -21.04 2.63
CA VAL A 263 -12.38 -21.40 1.27
C VAL A 263 -13.48 -22.44 1.34
N CYS A 264 -14.70 -22.06 0.94
CA CYS A 264 -15.79 -23.00 0.73
C CYS A 264 -15.61 -23.67 -0.62
N SER A 265 -15.29 -24.97 -0.66
CA SER A 265 -15.42 -25.75 -1.89
C SER A 265 -16.90 -26.00 -2.15
N GLN A 266 -17.41 -25.55 -3.28
CA GLN A 266 -18.68 -26.00 -3.82
C GLN A 266 -18.53 -27.37 -4.48
#